data_4c3544ff3dab54f43daeee7fc68b0361
#
_entry.id   4c3544ff3dab54f43daeee7fc68b0361
#
_cell.length_a   1.000
_cell.length_b   1.000
_cell.length_c   1.000
_cell.angle_alpha   90.00
_cell.angle_beta   90.00
_cell.angle_gamma   90.00
#
_symmetry.space_group_name_H-M   'P 1'
#
loop_
_entity.id
_entity.type
_entity.pdbx_description
1 polymer ?
#
loop_
_entity_poly.entity_id
_entity_poly.type
_entity_poly.pdbx_seq_one_letter_code
_entity_poly.pdbx_strand_id
1 'polypeptide(L)'
;MIKVTEKRADEEGHRKIKSRMVADGSKQRSYEGYEKSDGSSPTARTDSIIMTGVVDAHERRHIAIIDVENAFLQSENDQRIRMAIPGKTTELLVRLNPALYRPYIWYTKKGVPMLYVLIEKALYGMLRAALLFYRKLRADLEDMGFEVNPYDPCVANKVIKGNQCTICWHVDDLKISHVDSKVVLCSTTQQWSTLHLIT
;
A
#
# COMPACT_ATOMS: atom_id res chain seq x y z
N MET A 1 -0.81 5.52 16.38
CA MET A 1 -0.91 7.01 16.33
C MET A 1 -1.81 7.39 15.16
N ILE A 2 -2.74 8.32 15.33
CA ILE A 2 -3.53 8.87 14.22
C ILE A 2 -2.87 10.16 13.77
N LYS A 3 -2.46 10.23 12.51
CA LYS A 3 -1.90 11.44 11.89
C LYS A 3 -3.00 12.08 11.04
N VAL A 4 -3.38 13.29 11.36
CA VAL A 4 -4.35 14.09 10.59
C VAL A 4 -3.57 15.19 9.86
N THR A 5 -3.76 15.28 8.55
CA THR A 5 -3.14 16.32 7.72
C THR A 5 -4.22 17.01 6.92
N GLU A 6 -4.21 18.32 6.89
CA GLU A 6 -5.05 19.11 5.98
C GLU A 6 -4.32 19.20 4.64
N LYS A 7 -4.96 18.74 3.56
CA LYS A 7 -4.46 19.01 2.20
C LYS A 7 -4.93 20.38 1.75
N ARG A 8 -4.17 21.02 0.84
CA ARG A 8 -4.62 22.24 0.17
C ARG A 8 -6.03 22.04 -0.38
N ALA A 9 -6.85 23.10 -0.27
CA ALA A 9 -8.17 23.14 -0.88
C ALA A 9 -8.07 22.79 -2.37
N ASP A 10 -9.06 22.06 -2.89
CA ASP A 10 -9.23 21.89 -4.32
C ASP A 10 -9.56 23.24 -5.01
N GLU A 11 -9.67 23.22 -6.33
CA GLU A 11 -9.99 24.42 -7.13
C GLU A 11 -11.35 25.04 -6.76
N GLU A 12 -12.24 24.27 -6.11
CA GLU A 12 -13.56 24.72 -5.61
C GLU A 12 -13.52 25.22 -4.16
N GLY A 13 -12.34 25.25 -3.53
CA GLY A 13 -12.15 25.76 -2.16
C GLY A 13 -12.52 24.76 -1.04
N HIS A 14 -12.83 23.51 -1.36
CA HIS A 14 -13.17 22.49 -0.36
C HIS A 14 -11.92 22.01 0.38
N ARG A 15 -11.92 22.10 1.70
CA ARG A 15 -10.84 21.59 2.55
C ARG A 15 -10.89 20.07 2.64
N LYS A 16 -9.87 19.40 2.15
CA LYS A 16 -9.75 17.95 2.21
C LYS A 16 -8.91 17.52 3.42
N ILE A 17 -9.56 16.90 4.40
CA ILE A 17 -8.86 16.37 5.59
C ILE A 17 -8.43 14.93 5.28
N LYS A 18 -7.12 14.66 5.34
CA LYS A 18 -6.56 13.31 5.21
C LYS A 18 -6.13 12.82 6.58
N SER A 19 -6.74 11.74 7.07
CA SER A 19 -6.33 11.07 8.30
C SER A 19 -5.68 9.72 7.97
N ARG A 20 -4.58 9.40 8.66
CA ARG A 20 -3.93 8.10 8.56
C ARG A 20 -3.76 7.51 9.96
N MET A 21 -4.23 6.27 10.14
CA MET A 21 -3.86 5.49 11.31
C MET A 21 -2.50 4.84 11.04
N VAL A 22 -1.54 5.07 11.93
CA VAL A 22 -0.18 4.56 11.81
C VAL A 22 0.12 3.70 13.03
N ALA A 23 0.54 2.46 12.79
CA ALA A 23 1.06 1.59 13.84
C ALA A 23 2.45 2.06 14.30
N ASP A 24 2.79 1.85 15.56
CA ASP A 24 4.15 2.05 16.06
C ASP A 24 4.96 0.75 15.91
N GLY A 25 5.62 0.62 14.77
CA GLY A 25 6.47 -0.53 14.45
C GLY A 25 7.82 -0.56 15.17
N SER A 26 8.18 0.51 15.91
CA SER A 26 9.49 0.57 16.58
C SER A 26 9.69 -0.57 17.56
N LYS A 27 8.64 -0.96 18.26
CA LYS A 27 8.63 -2.07 19.22
C LYS A 27 8.71 -3.45 18.57
N GLN A 28 8.35 -3.57 17.30
CA GLN A 28 8.45 -4.85 16.58
C GLN A 28 9.92 -5.27 16.37
N ARG A 29 10.84 -4.30 16.34
CA ARG A 29 12.29 -4.56 16.18
C ARG A 29 12.93 -5.25 17.38
N SER A 30 12.32 -5.13 18.56
CA SER A 30 12.82 -5.73 19.80
C SER A 30 12.29 -7.14 20.06
N TYR A 31 11.44 -7.68 19.18
CA TYR A 31 10.98 -9.06 19.28
C TYR A 31 12.09 -10.02 18.88
N GLU A 32 12.36 -11.02 19.72
CA GLU A 32 13.23 -12.15 19.40
C GLU A 32 12.73 -12.83 18.12
N GLY A 33 13.64 -12.99 17.12
CA GLY A 33 13.31 -13.58 15.82
C GLY A 33 12.96 -12.59 14.70
N TYR A 34 13.01 -11.27 14.93
CA TYR A 34 12.92 -10.30 13.85
C TYR A 34 14.27 -10.12 13.16
N GLU A 35 14.35 -10.55 11.90
CA GLU A 35 15.48 -10.23 11.02
C GLU A 35 15.17 -9.00 10.16
N LYS A 36 16.16 -8.14 9.93
CA LYS A 36 15.98 -6.91 9.13
C LYS A 36 15.55 -7.22 7.69
N SER A 37 15.95 -8.37 7.15
CA SER A 37 15.55 -8.90 5.86
C SER A 37 14.03 -9.17 5.75
N ASP A 38 13.39 -9.53 6.87
CA ASP A 38 11.96 -9.87 6.90
C ASP A 38 11.04 -8.67 6.66
N GLY A 39 11.53 -7.46 6.87
CA GLY A 39 10.76 -6.22 6.67
C GLY A 39 11.16 -5.44 5.43
N SER A 40 12.21 -5.85 4.71
CA SER A 40 12.69 -5.12 3.54
C SER A 40 11.85 -5.44 2.32
N SER A 41 11.25 -4.41 1.72
CA SER A 41 10.56 -4.51 0.42
C SER A 41 11.51 -4.13 -0.70
N PRO A 42 11.56 -4.87 -1.80
CA PRO A 42 12.21 -4.39 -3.01
C PRO A 42 11.61 -3.06 -3.47
N THR A 43 12.43 -2.23 -4.09
CA THR A 43 12.03 -0.99 -4.77
C THR A 43 12.70 -0.95 -6.13
N ALA A 44 12.04 -0.34 -7.12
CA ALA A 44 12.61 -0.22 -8.46
C ALA A 44 13.99 0.44 -8.42
N ARG A 45 14.92 -0.13 -9.16
CA ARG A 45 16.27 0.42 -9.32
C ARG A 45 16.21 1.67 -10.18
N THR A 46 17.02 2.66 -9.87
CA THR A 46 17.12 3.90 -10.67
C THR A 46 17.44 3.60 -12.13
N ASP A 47 18.33 2.64 -12.40
CA ASP A 47 18.69 2.22 -13.76
C ASP A 47 17.47 1.68 -14.51
N SER A 48 16.62 0.87 -13.85
CA SER A 48 15.40 0.33 -14.45
C SER A 48 14.39 1.43 -14.78
N ILE A 49 14.24 2.42 -13.89
CA ILE A 49 13.36 3.57 -14.11
C ILE A 49 13.83 4.35 -15.36
N ILE A 50 15.13 4.64 -15.45
CA ILE A 50 15.72 5.34 -16.59
C ILE A 50 15.57 4.52 -17.88
N MET A 51 15.95 3.23 -17.86
CA MET A 51 15.87 2.36 -19.03
C MET A 51 14.44 2.21 -19.55
N THR A 52 13.46 2.00 -18.67
CA THR A 52 12.05 1.95 -19.08
C THR A 52 11.60 3.30 -19.66
N GLY A 53 12.09 4.44 -19.16
CA GLY A 53 11.83 5.76 -19.73
C GLY A 53 12.43 5.97 -21.11
N VAL A 54 13.65 5.46 -21.35
CA VAL A 54 14.29 5.50 -22.68
C VAL A 54 13.51 4.67 -23.70
N VAL A 55 13.08 3.45 -23.31
CA VAL A 55 12.25 2.60 -24.17
C VAL A 55 10.92 3.28 -24.48
N ASP A 56 10.26 3.85 -23.45
CA ASP A 56 8.99 4.56 -23.60
C ASP A 56 9.11 5.72 -24.60
N ALA A 57 10.19 6.50 -24.52
CA ALA A 57 10.46 7.62 -25.45
C ALA A 57 10.78 7.13 -26.86
N HIS A 58 11.61 6.09 -27.00
CA HIS A 58 12.01 5.53 -28.30
C HIS A 58 10.82 4.95 -29.07
N GLU A 59 9.97 4.18 -28.37
CA GLU A 59 8.80 3.54 -28.97
C GLU A 59 7.54 4.44 -28.96
N ARG A 60 7.66 5.67 -28.44
CA ARG A 60 6.55 6.63 -28.30
C ARG A 60 5.37 6.04 -27.55
N ARG A 61 5.64 5.36 -26.44
CA ARG A 61 4.62 4.72 -25.62
C ARG A 61 3.77 5.76 -24.89
N HIS A 62 2.50 5.43 -24.70
CA HIS A 62 1.65 6.12 -23.74
C HIS A 62 2.00 5.65 -22.32
N ILE A 63 1.99 6.57 -21.38
CA ILE A 63 2.34 6.29 -19.97
C ILE A 63 1.20 6.73 -19.07
N ALA A 64 0.86 5.89 -18.09
CA ALA A 64 0.05 6.28 -16.95
C ALA A 64 0.83 6.05 -15.65
N ILE A 65 0.60 6.92 -14.68
CA ILE A 65 1.08 6.76 -13.32
C ILE A 65 -0.14 6.59 -12.42
N ILE A 66 -0.13 5.54 -11.62
CA ILE A 66 -1.22 5.15 -10.74
C ILE A 66 -0.70 5.13 -9.31
N ASP A 67 -1.35 5.86 -8.41
CA ASP A 67 -1.18 5.76 -6.96
C ASP A 67 -2.19 4.75 -6.41
N VAL A 68 -1.71 3.69 -5.77
CA VAL A 68 -2.59 2.65 -5.19
C VAL A 68 -3.17 3.16 -3.88
N GLU A 69 -4.47 3.46 -3.89
CA GLU A 69 -5.13 3.93 -2.68
C GLU A 69 -5.09 2.88 -1.56
N ASN A 70 -4.64 3.34 -0.37
CA ASN A 70 -4.54 2.49 0.81
C ASN A 70 -3.74 1.19 0.58
N ALA A 71 -2.68 1.25 -0.24
CA ALA A 71 -1.90 0.12 -0.72
C ALA A 71 -1.64 -0.96 0.34
N PHE A 72 -1.15 -0.58 1.52
CA PHE A 72 -0.84 -1.54 2.58
C PHE A 72 -2.10 -2.25 3.11
N LEU A 73 -3.23 -1.55 3.21
CA LEU A 73 -4.50 -2.14 3.66
C LEU A 73 -5.08 -3.17 2.67
N GLN A 74 -4.57 -3.21 1.44
CA GLN A 74 -4.91 -4.24 0.46
C GLN A 74 -4.35 -5.61 0.83
N SER A 75 -3.29 -5.65 1.64
CA SER A 75 -2.58 -6.88 1.98
C SER A 75 -3.00 -7.43 3.32
N GLU A 76 -3.16 -8.74 3.41
CA GLU A 76 -3.41 -9.41 4.68
C GLU A 76 -2.13 -9.44 5.53
N ASN A 77 -2.31 -9.32 6.83
CA ASN A 77 -1.21 -9.47 7.77
C ASN A 77 -0.96 -10.96 8.01
N ASP A 78 0.26 -11.42 7.77
CA ASP A 78 0.67 -12.82 7.91
C ASP A 78 1.07 -13.20 9.34
N GLN A 79 1.01 -12.25 10.27
CA GLN A 79 1.39 -12.43 11.67
C GLN A 79 0.25 -12.03 12.61
N ARG A 80 0.09 -12.77 13.71
CA ARG A 80 -0.90 -12.44 14.75
C ARG A 80 -0.40 -11.30 15.63
N ILE A 81 -0.54 -10.06 15.13
CA ILE A 81 -0.10 -8.85 15.82
C ILE A 81 -1.28 -8.17 16.50
N ARG A 82 -1.10 -7.83 17.78
CA ARG A 82 -2.06 -7.02 18.55
C ARG A 82 -1.53 -5.61 18.67
N MET A 83 -2.38 -4.63 18.36
CA MET A 83 -2.08 -3.22 18.55
C MET A 83 -2.83 -2.68 19.76
N ALA A 84 -2.12 -1.95 20.60
CA ALA A 84 -2.71 -1.21 21.70
C ALA A 84 -3.12 0.18 21.26
N ILE A 85 -4.36 0.54 21.46
CA ILE A 85 -4.91 1.89 21.20
C ILE A 85 -5.14 2.55 22.56
N PRO A 86 -4.32 3.54 22.98
CA PRO A 86 -4.44 4.14 24.30
C PRO A 86 -5.25 5.44 24.32
N GLY A 87 -5.80 5.77 25.49
CA GLY A 87 -6.28 7.09 25.88
C GLY A 87 -7.39 7.65 25.02
N LYS A 88 -7.23 8.91 24.57
CA LYS A 88 -8.26 9.65 23.83
C LYS A 88 -8.81 8.93 22.59
N THR A 89 -7.98 8.16 21.89
CA THR A 89 -8.43 7.38 20.72
C THR A 89 -9.40 6.29 21.13
N THR A 90 -9.12 5.57 22.21
CA THR A 90 -10.04 4.58 22.78
C THR A 90 -11.36 5.22 23.23
N GLU A 91 -11.29 6.38 23.88
CA GLU A 91 -12.48 7.13 24.30
C GLU A 91 -13.35 7.55 23.10
N LEU A 92 -12.71 8.00 22.01
CA LEU A 92 -13.42 8.35 20.77
C LEU A 92 -14.11 7.15 20.14
N LEU A 93 -13.42 6.00 20.07
CA LEU A 93 -14.01 4.76 19.55
C LEU A 93 -15.23 4.33 20.37
N VAL A 94 -15.13 4.42 21.70
CA VAL A 94 -16.26 4.12 22.59
C VAL A 94 -17.42 5.07 22.41
N ARG A 95 -17.16 6.37 22.17
CA ARG A 95 -18.24 7.33 21.87
C ARG A 95 -18.91 7.04 20.54
N LEU A 96 -18.16 6.61 19.52
CA LEU A 96 -18.69 6.27 18.20
C LEU A 96 -19.57 5.01 18.23
N ASN A 97 -19.13 3.97 18.93
CA ASN A 97 -19.91 2.73 19.10
C ASN A 97 -19.67 2.11 20.46
N PRO A 98 -20.45 2.52 21.49
CA PRO A 98 -20.30 2.02 22.86
C PRO A 98 -20.56 0.51 22.98
N ALA A 99 -21.53 -0.01 22.23
CA ALA A 99 -21.91 -1.43 22.29
C ALA A 99 -20.76 -2.34 21.81
N LEU A 100 -20.02 -1.89 20.79
CA LEU A 100 -18.93 -2.65 20.22
C LEU A 100 -17.65 -2.58 21.06
N TYR A 101 -17.27 -1.40 21.56
CA TYR A 101 -15.93 -1.20 22.12
C TYR A 101 -15.87 -1.25 23.64
N ARG A 102 -16.94 -0.83 24.36
CA ARG A 102 -16.93 -0.77 25.85
C ARG A 102 -16.61 -2.09 26.55
N PRO A 103 -17.07 -3.27 26.08
CA PRO A 103 -16.76 -4.55 26.72
C PRO A 103 -15.28 -4.95 26.70
N TYR A 104 -14.48 -4.35 25.79
CA TYR A 104 -13.08 -4.72 25.55
C TYR A 104 -12.08 -3.69 26.06
N ILE A 105 -12.54 -2.70 26.86
CA ILE A 105 -11.65 -1.69 27.42
C ILE A 105 -10.93 -2.23 28.65
N TRP A 106 -9.64 -2.00 28.66
CA TRP A 106 -8.79 -2.22 29.81
C TRP A 106 -8.30 -0.87 30.35
N TYR A 107 -8.06 -0.79 31.65
CA TYR A 107 -7.49 0.40 32.26
C TYR A 107 -6.09 0.12 32.75
N THR A 108 -5.15 0.99 32.43
CA THR A 108 -3.80 0.92 33.00
C THR A 108 -3.84 1.23 34.50
N LYS A 109 -2.74 0.95 35.23
CA LYS A 109 -2.60 1.33 36.66
C LYS A 109 -2.79 2.85 36.87
N LYS A 110 -2.63 3.69 35.85
CA LYS A 110 -2.84 5.15 35.89
C LYS A 110 -4.25 5.55 35.45
N GLY A 111 -5.18 4.62 35.29
CA GLY A 111 -6.55 4.88 34.87
C GLY A 111 -6.71 5.24 33.37
N VAL A 112 -5.68 5.07 32.54
CA VAL A 112 -5.77 5.37 31.11
C VAL A 112 -6.49 4.21 30.40
N PRO A 113 -7.57 4.46 29.64
CA PRO A 113 -8.27 3.44 28.87
C PRO A 113 -7.40 2.92 27.73
N MET A 114 -7.44 1.62 27.52
CA MET A 114 -6.69 0.89 26.50
C MET A 114 -7.61 -0.09 25.78
N LEU A 115 -7.52 -0.14 24.45
CA LEU A 115 -8.17 -1.14 23.63
C LEU A 115 -7.10 -1.94 22.88
N TYR A 116 -7.19 -3.28 22.92
CA TYR A 116 -6.32 -4.16 22.14
C TYR A 116 -7.09 -4.70 20.95
N VAL A 117 -6.56 -4.45 19.75
CA VAL A 117 -7.15 -4.92 18.50
C VAL A 117 -6.20 -5.85 17.79
N LEU A 118 -6.72 -6.86 17.10
CA LEU A 118 -5.96 -7.70 16.20
C LEU A 118 -5.81 -6.98 14.86
N ILE A 119 -4.60 -6.97 14.33
CA ILE A 119 -4.32 -6.38 13.02
C ILE A 119 -4.49 -7.48 11.96
N GLU A 120 -5.55 -7.39 11.17
CA GLU A 120 -5.83 -8.34 10.08
C GLU A 120 -5.23 -7.89 8.74
N LYS A 121 -5.11 -6.59 8.53
CA LYS A 121 -4.52 -5.98 7.32
C LYS A 121 -3.23 -5.24 7.66
N ALA A 122 -2.30 -5.20 6.71
CA ALA A 122 -1.07 -4.44 6.89
C ALA A 122 -1.38 -2.94 7.08
N LEU A 123 -0.75 -2.31 8.08
CA LEU A 123 -0.93 -0.90 8.42
C LEU A 123 0.36 -0.12 8.20
N TYR A 124 0.19 1.15 7.84
CA TYR A 124 1.32 2.10 7.82
C TYR A 124 2.06 2.09 9.17
N GLY A 125 3.38 2.05 9.12
CA GLY A 125 4.25 1.99 10.29
C GLY A 125 4.58 0.59 10.80
N MET A 126 3.94 -0.47 10.31
CA MET A 126 4.39 -1.85 10.55
C MET A 126 5.65 -2.14 9.74
N LEU A 127 6.56 -2.92 10.32
CA LEU A 127 7.85 -3.22 9.67
C LEU A 127 7.69 -3.99 8.36
N ARG A 128 6.70 -4.86 8.27
CA ARG A 128 6.46 -5.74 7.10
C ARG A 128 5.42 -5.21 6.12
N ALA A 129 4.80 -4.05 6.38
CA ALA A 129 3.70 -3.55 5.56
C ALA A 129 4.06 -3.42 4.07
N ALA A 130 5.23 -2.82 3.78
CA ALA A 130 5.70 -2.67 2.40
C ALA A 130 6.01 -4.00 1.72
N LEU A 131 6.61 -4.96 2.46
CA LEU A 131 6.91 -6.29 1.93
C LEU A 131 5.63 -7.09 1.63
N LEU A 132 4.63 -7.02 2.51
CA LEU A 132 3.34 -7.70 2.31
C LEU A 132 2.61 -7.13 1.08
N PHE A 133 2.60 -5.82 0.92
CA PHE A 133 2.03 -5.19 -0.27
C PHE A 133 2.80 -5.56 -1.54
N TYR A 134 4.14 -5.52 -1.51
CA TYR A 134 4.97 -5.96 -2.64
C TYR A 134 4.64 -7.39 -3.07
N ARG A 135 4.53 -8.33 -2.11
CA ARG A 135 4.21 -9.74 -2.41
C ARG A 135 2.82 -9.87 -3.03
N LYS A 136 1.83 -9.15 -2.50
CA LYS A 136 0.48 -9.13 -3.06
C LYS A 136 0.49 -8.57 -4.47
N LEU A 137 1.04 -7.39 -4.68
CA LEU A 137 1.09 -6.75 -6.00
C LEU A 137 1.79 -7.64 -7.04
N ARG A 138 2.91 -8.25 -6.65
CA ARG A 138 3.62 -9.18 -7.51
C ARG A 138 2.76 -10.39 -7.90
N ALA A 139 2.11 -11.03 -6.94
CA ALA A 139 1.23 -12.17 -7.19
C ALA A 139 0.06 -11.77 -8.12
N ASP A 140 -0.58 -10.64 -7.86
CA ASP A 140 -1.66 -10.11 -8.69
C ASP A 140 -1.20 -9.85 -10.15
N LEU A 141 0.01 -9.33 -10.35
CA LEU A 141 0.58 -9.11 -11.68
C LEU A 141 0.91 -10.44 -12.39
N GLU A 142 1.48 -11.41 -11.66
CA GLU A 142 1.76 -12.76 -12.18
C GLU A 142 0.45 -13.47 -12.57
N ASP A 143 -0.61 -13.38 -11.77
CA ASP A 143 -1.95 -13.92 -12.06
C ASP A 143 -2.58 -13.27 -13.29
N MET A 144 -2.29 -11.99 -13.53
CA MET A 144 -2.68 -11.30 -14.77
C MET A 144 -1.82 -11.68 -15.98
N GLY A 145 -0.81 -12.53 -15.80
CA GLY A 145 0.08 -13.02 -16.86
C GLY A 145 1.22 -12.05 -17.19
N PHE A 146 1.60 -11.16 -16.26
CA PHE A 146 2.84 -10.41 -16.37
C PHE A 146 4.02 -11.28 -15.89
N GLU A 147 5.13 -11.17 -16.56
CA GLU A 147 6.40 -11.80 -16.17
C GLU A 147 7.28 -10.78 -15.47
N VAL A 148 7.66 -11.09 -14.22
CA VAL A 148 8.56 -10.24 -13.43
C VAL A 148 9.97 -10.31 -14.02
N ASN A 149 10.59 -9.15 -14.17
CA ASN A 149 11.93 -9.05 -14.72
C ASN A 149 12.97 -9.69 -13.76
N PRO A 150 13.84 -10.58 -14.26
CA PRO A 150 14.83 -11.27 -13.41
C PRO A 150 15.91 -10.35 -12.84
N TYR A 151 16.14 -9.17 -13.43
CA TYR A 151 17.15 -8.20 -12.97
C TYR A 151 16.60 -7.17 -12.01
N ASP A 152 15.29 -6.86 -12.10
CA ASP A 152 14.63 -5.93 -11.20
C ASP A 152 13.23 -6.46 -10.82
N PRO A 153 13.04 -6.90 -9.57
CA PRO A 153 11.78 -7.49 -9.14
C PRO A 153 10.62 -6.49 -9.05
N CYS A 154 10.87 -5.20 -9.33
CA CYS A 154 9.86 -4.15 -9.41
C CYS A 154 9.59 -3.70 -10.85
N VAL A 155 9.91 -4.54 -11.83
CA VAL A 155 9.56 -4.39 -13.24
C VAL A 155 8.88 -5.67 -13.72
N ALA A 156 7.75 -5.55 -14.41
CA ALA A 156 7.07 -6.68 -15.02
C ALA A 156 6.63 -6.34 -16.44
N ASN A 157 6.62 -7.34 -17.32
CA ASN A 157 6.31 -7.20 -18.73
C ASN A 157 5.26 -8.21 -19.15
N LYS A 158 4.39 -7.81 -20.09
CA LYS A 158 3.44 -8.69 -20.76
C LYS A 158 3.27 -8.26 -22.20
N VAL A 159 3.17 -9.22 -23.13
CA VAL A 159 2.82 -8.90 -24.52
C VAL A 159 1.30 -8.77 -24.63
N ILE A 160 0.84 -7.59 -25.06
CA ILE A 160 -0.58 -7.27 -25.27
C ILE A 160 -0.73 -6.78 -26.70
N LYS A 161 -1.59 -7.41 -27.50
CA LYS A 161 -1.80 -7.07 -28.91
C LYS A 161 -0.49 -7.03 -29.72
N GLY A 162 0.44 -7.94 -29.46
CA GLY A 162 1.73 -8.03 -30.15
C GLY A 162 2.80 -7.03 -29.69
N ASN A 163 2.52 -6.16 -28.73
CA ASN A 163 3.47 -5.18 -28.20
C ASN A 163 3.67 -5.36 -26.71
N GLN A 164 4.85 -5.02 -26.20
CA GLN A 164 5.17 -5.14 -24.80
C GLN A 164 4.49 -4.04 -23.98
N CYS A 165 3.72 -4.44 -22.96
CA CYS A 165 3.28 -3.60 -21.86
C CYS A 165 4.28 -3.75 -20.72
N THR A 166 4.78 -2.63 -20.20
CA THR A 166 5.73 -2.62 -19.09
C THR A 166 5.10 -1.94 -17.89
N ILE A 167 5.23 -2.57 -16.72
CA ILE A 167 4.87 -2.01 -15.42
C ILE A 167 6.15 -1.89 -14.61
N CYS A 168 6.43 -0.69 -14.08
CA CYS A 168 7.52 -0.43 -13.16
C CYS A 168 6.93 0.23 -11.92
N TRP A 169 7.24 -0.28 -10.71
CA TRP A 169 6.62 0.24 -9.49
C TRP A 169 7.62 0.56 -8.39
N HIS A 170 7.29 1.57 -7.62
CA HIS A 170 8.01 1.99 -6.45
C HIS A 170 7.05 2.14 -5.26
N VAL A 171 7.00 1.11 -4.42
CA VAL A 171 6.05 0.96 -3.30
C VAL A 171 4.60 0.98 -3.81
N ASP A 172 3.89 2.11 -3.68
CA ASP A 172 2.48 2.34 -4.05
C ASP A 172 2.29 3.08 -5.39
N ASP A 173 3.38 3.60 -5.97
CA ASP A 173 3.37 4.27 -7.28
C ASP A 173 3.69 3.28 -8.41
N LEU A 174 2.78 3.11 -9.35
CA LEU A 174 2.93 2.26 -10.53
C LEU A 174 3.01 3.10 -11.80
N LYS A 175 4.08 2.92 -12.59
CA LYS A 175 4.19 3.42 -13.97
C LYS A 175 3.83 2.29 -14.93
N ILE A 176 2.84 2.51 -15.79
CA ILE A 176 2.40 1.57 -16.83
C ILE A 176 2.66 2.20 -18.17
N SER A 177 3.24 1.46 -19.12
CA SER A 177 3.52 1.97 -20.46
C SER A 177 3.20 0.95 -21.55
N HIS A 178 2.62 1.43 -22.67
CA HIS A 178 2.29 0.65 -23.86
C HIS A 178 2.11 1.55 -25.08
N VAL A 179 2.33 1.04 -26.31
CA VAL A 179 2.17 1.81 -27.55
C VAL A 179 0.69 2.14 -27.87
N ASP A 180 -0.26 1.33 -27.41
CA ASP A 180 -1.70 1.59 -27.55
C ASP A 180 -2.25 2.26 -26.27
N SER A 181 -2.71 3.52 -26.40
CA SER A 181 -3.29 4.28 -25.29
C SER A 181 -4.49 3.59 -24.65
N LYS A 182 -5.27 2.81 -25.41
CA LYS A 182 -6.42 2.08 -24.89
C LYS A 182 -6.01 0.99 -23.90
N VAL A 183 -4.85 0.37 -24.10
CA VAL A 183 -4.31 -0.62 -23.16
C VAL A 183 -3.96 0.06 -21.83
N VAL A 184 -3.30 1.22 -21.90
CA VAL A 184 -2.95 1.99 -20.70
C VAL A 184 -4.20 2.47 -19.96
N LEU A 185 -5.19 3.04 -20.68
CA LEU A 185 -6.45 3.51 -20.07
C LEU A 185 -7.32 2.37 -19.54
N CYS A 186 -7.40 1.24 -20.25
CA CYS A 186 -8.18 0.08 -19.80
C CYS A 186 -7.56 -0.56 -18.54
N SER A 187 -6.25 -0.52 -18.45
CA SER A 187 -5.53 -0.91 -17.23
C SER A 187 -5.89 0.00 -16.04
N THR A 188 -6.23 1.27 -16.28
CA THR A 188 -6.60 2.19 -15.20
C THR A 188 -8.05 2.04 -14.71
N THR A 189 -8.97 1.43 -15.48
CA THR A 189 -10.40 1.46 -15.16
C THR A 189 -11.08 0.13 -14.93
N GLN A 190 -10.72 -0.96 -15.61
CA GLN A 190 -11.44 -2.23 -15.53
C GLN A 190 -10.66 -3.43 -14.98
N GLN A 191 -9.39 -3.59 -15.34
CA GLN A 191 -8.59 -4.72 -14.86
C GLN A 191 -8.08 -4.51 -13.43
N TRP A 192 -7.90 -3.25 -13.02
CA TRP A 192 -7.43 -2.89 -11.68
C TRP A 192 -8.56 -2.80 -10.65
N SER A 193 -9.83 -2.68 -11.09
CA SER A 193 -10.99 -2.83 -10.19
C SER A 193 -11.13 -4.26 -9.66
N THR A 194 -10.67 -5.27 -10.42
CA THR A 194 -10.61 -6.67 -9.98
C THR A 194 -9.54 -6.88 -8.89
N LEU A 195 -8.52 -6.04 -8.89
CA LEU A 195 -7.46 -6.03 -7.86
C LEU A 195 -7.83 -5.21 -6.63
N HIS A 196 -9.03 -4.59 -6.59
CA HIS A 196 -9.38 -3.60 -5.57
C HIS A 196 -8.34 -2.46 -5.41
N LEU A 197 -7.52 -2.22 -6.44
CA LEU A 197 -6.44 -1.22 -6.42
C LEU A 197 -6.94 0.19 -6.78
N ILE A 198 -8.10 0.28 -7.44
CA ILE A 198 -8.75 1.55 -7.80
C ILE A 198 -10.23 1.42 -7.44
N THR A 199 -10.71 2.22 -6.52
CA THR A 199 -12.12 2.51 -6.25
C THR A 199 -12.46 3.89 -6.77
#